data_b369044316fd4944e69eb2a6bba32536
#
_entry.id   b369044316fd4944e69eb2a6bba32536
#
_cell.length_a   1.000
_cell.length_b   1.000
_cell.length_c   1.000
_cell.angle_alpha   90.00
_cell.angle_beta   90.00
_cell.angle_gamma   90.00
#
_symmetry.space_group_name_H-M   'P 1'
#
loop_
_entity.id
_entity.type
_entity.pdbx_description
1 polymer ?
#
loop_
_entity_poly.entity_id
_entity_poly.type
_entity_poly.pdbx_seq_one_letter_code
_entity_poly.pdbx_strand_id
1 'polypeptide(L)'
;MSRYGSRIAALQRRAERDRERLELDGQLADPDDGSAYLHEGAGQAIWLYVEARTGGRMVPFSAAELAALEDAMNRWLECYTRCHGVEFDSQFTVREAAELLVQTRNVDDVGQLLTGVPSRA
;
A
#
# COMPACT_ATOMS: atom_id res chain seq x y z
N MET A 1 -9.75 -2.01 20.37
CA MET A 1 -8.75 -1.38 19.51
C MET A 1 -7.45 -2.13 19.61
N SER A 2 -6.84 -2.50 18.49
CA SER A 2 -5.57 -3.22 18.52
C SER A 2 -4.41 -2.27 18.84
N ARG A 3 -3.26 -2.83 19.23
CA ARG A 3 -2.05 -2.05 19.48
C ARG A 3 -1.54 -1.32 18.23
N TYR A 4 -2.04 -1.69 17.07
CA TYR A 4 -1.66 -1.08 15.79
C TYR A 4 -2.61 0.02 15.34
N GLY A 5 -3.70 0.28 16.05
CA GLY A 5 -4.75 1.19 15.60
C GLY A 5 -4.25 2.59 15.22
N SER A 6 -3.38 3.18 16.05
CA SER A 6 -2.86 4.52 15.76
C SER A 6 -1.91 4.52 14.56
N ARG A 7 -1.14 3.46 14.37
CA ARG A 7 -0.25 3.32 13.21
C ARG A 7 -1.08 3.19 11.92
N ILE A 8 -2.15 2.39 11.97
CA ILE A 8 -3.05 2.22 10.83
C ILE A 8 -3.71 3.55 10.46
N ALA A 9 -4.22 4.28 11.45
CA ALA A 9 -4.83 5.57 11.20
C ALA A 9 -3.85 6.56 10.59
N ALA A 10 -2.60 6.57 11.06
CA ALA A 10 -1.57 7.44 10.49
C ALA A 10 -1.26 7.07 9.05
N LEU A 11 -1.15 5.77 8.74
CA LEU A 11 -0.92 5.30 7.38
C LEU A 11 -2.07 5.72 6.46
N GLN A 12 -3.30 5.57 6.91
CA GLN A 12 -4.47 5.95 6.10
C GLN A 12 -4.45 7.45 5.77
N ARG A 13 -4.16 8.29 6.77
CA ARG A 13 -4.10 9.74 6.55
C ARG A 13 -2.99 10.11 5.58
N ARG A 14 -1.83 9.47 5.68
CA ARG A 14 -0.72 9.71 4.74
C ARG A 14 -1.08 9.29 3.32
N ALA A 15 -1.70 8.13 3.17
CA ALA A 15 -2.07 7.62 1.86
C ALA A 15 -3.10 8.54 1.18
N GLU A 16 -4.10 8.97 1.91
CA GLU A 16 -5.10 9.89 1.39
C GLU A 16 -4.49 11.23 0.97
N ARG A 17 -3.56 11.74 1.79
CA ARG A 17 -2.87 12.98 1.48
C ARG A 17 -2.00 12.85 0.23
N ASP A 18 -1.27 11.75 0.12
CA ASP A 18 -0.42 11.52 -1.05
C ASP A 18 -1.26 11.37 -2.32
N ARG A 19 -2.38 10.66 -2.23
CA ARG A 19 -3.29 10.49 -3.35
C ARG A 19 -3.89 11.83 -3.81
N GLU A 20 -4.33 12.63 -2.85
CA GLU A 20 -4.89 13.95 -3.13
C GLU A 20 -3.86 14.87 -3.76
N ARG A 21 -2.63 14.85 -3.25
CA ARG A 21 -1.55 15.66 -3.80
C ARG A 21 -1.26 15.32 -5.26
N LEU A 22 -1.27 14.03 -5.59
CA LEU A 22 -1.08 13.59 -6.97
C LEU A 22 -2.20 14.04 -7.89
N GLU A 23 -3.43 14.07 -7.40
CA GLU A 23 -4.55 14.57 -8.20
C GLU A 23 -4.39 16.04 -8.51
N LEU A 24 -3.92 16.82 -7.54
CA LEU A 24 -3.72 18.25 -7.73
C LEU A 24 -2.55 18.55 -8.67
N ASP A 25 -1.49 17.76 -8.57
CA ASP A 25 -0.25 17.97 -9.34
C ASP A 25 -0.21 17.18 -10.65
N GLY A 26 -1.20 16.41 -10.94
CA GLY A 26 -1.41 15.43 -12.00
C GLY A 26 -0.42 15.27 -13.14
N GLN A 27 0.24 16.34 -13.57
CA GLN A 27 1.18 16.30 -14.69
C GLN A 27 2.64 16.15 -14.26
N LEU A 28 2.91 16.19 -12.97
CA LEU A 28 4.26 16.14 -12.41
C LEU A 28 4.60 14.79 -11.82
N ALA A 29 3.77 13.78 -12.09
CA ALA A 29 4.01 12.43 -11.60
C ALA A 29 5.28 11.86 -12.25
N ASP A 30 6.24 11.47 -11.42
CA ASP A 30 7.54 10.96 -11.84
C ASP A 30 7.61 9.46 -11.52
N PRO A 31 8.03 8.60 -12.47
CA PRO A 31 8.21 7.17 -12.19
C PRO A 31 9.09 6.87 -10.97
N ASP A 32 10.07 7.74 -10.68
CA ASP A 32 10.91 7.57 -9.50
C ASP A 32 10.11 7.71 -8.20
N ASP A 33 9.08 8.55 -8.20
CA ASP A 33 8.20 8.71 -7.05
C ASP A 33 7.34 7.46 -6.82
N GLY A 34 7.08 6.70 -7.88
CA GLY A 34 6.34 5.45 -7.78
C GLY A 34 7.01 4.45 -6.85
N SER A 35 8.33 4.35 -6.91
CA SER A 35 9.08 3.48 -6.02
C SER A 35 8.88 3.86 -4.54
N ALA A 36 8.87 5.16 -4.24
CA ALA A 36 8.63 5.64 -2.87
C ALA A 36 7.22 5.27 -2.40
N TYR A 37 6.22 5.40 -3.26
CA TYR A 37 4.85 5.03 -2.90
C TYR A 37 4.70 3.54 -2.63
N LEU A 38 5.49 2.70 -3.29
CA LEU A 38 5.53 1.27 -2.98
C LEU A 38 6.28 0.98 -1.69
N HIS A 39 7.53 1.46 -1.58
CA HIS A 39 8.40 1.09 -0.46
C HIS A 39 8.04 1.79 0.85
N GLU A 40 7.72 3.07 0.77
CA GLU A 40 7.42 3.88 1.96
C GLU A 40 5.92 4.00 2.22
N GLY A 41 5.08 3.54 1.29
CA GLY A 41 3.63 3.58 1.40
C GLY A 41 3.02 2.20 1.47
N ALA A 42 2.61 1.65 0.33
CA ALA A 42 1.91 0.37 0.27
C ALA A 42 2.68 -0.73 1.00
N GLY A 43 3.99 -0.78 0.83
CA GLY A 43 4.84 -1.77 1.49
C GLY A 43 4.76 -1.69 3.01
N GLN A 44 4.65 -0.49 3.57
CA GLN A 44 4.52 -0.31 5.01
C GLN A 44 3.20 -0.87 5.53
N ALA A 45 2.13 -0.66 4.77
CA ALA A 45 0.81 -1.20 5.15
C ALA A 45 0.84 -2.73 5.12
N ILE A 46 1.43 -3.32 4.09
CA ILE A 46 1.53 -4.77 3.96
C ILE A 46 2.41 -5.35 5.07
N TRP A 47 3.56 -4.74 5.36
CA TRP A 47 4.46 -5.19 6.42
C TRP A 47 3.80 -5.13 7.80
N LEU A 48 2.99 -4.11 8.06
CA LEU A 48 2.28 -4.01 9.33
C LEU A 48 1.34 -5.21 9.50
N TYR A 49 0.65 -5.60 8.44
CA TYR A 49 -0.20 -6.78 8.46
C TYR A 49 0.61 -8.06 8.73
N VAL A 50 1.73 -8.21 8.05
CA VAL A 50 2.61 -9.38 8.23
C VAL A 50 3.15 -9.42 9.66
N GLU A 51 3.61 -8.28 10.18
CA GLU A 51 4.13 -8.16 11.54
C GLU A 51 3.09 -8.59 12.57
N ALA A 52 1.85 -8.15 12.39
CA ALA A 52 0.78 -8.46 13.33
C ALA A 52 0.43 -9.96 13.36
N ARG A 53 0.67 -10.66 12.27
CA ARG A 53 0.33 -12.09 12.16
C ARG A 53 1.50 -13.01 12.44
N THR A 54 2.74 -12.51 12.48
CA THR A 54 3.93 -13.36 12.60
C THR A 54 4.75 -13.08 13.85
N GLY A 55 4.39 -12.07 14.63
CA GLY A 55 5.19 -11.60 15.76
C GLY A 55 5.01 -12.36 17.07
N GLY A 56 4.78 -13.66 17.04
CA GLY A 56 4.65 -14.48 18.25
C GLY A 56 3.29 -14.42 18.92
N ARG A 57 2.61 -13.30 18.81
CA ARG A 57 1.21 -13.16 19.19
C ARG A 57 0.46 -12.64 17.98
N MET A 58 -0.50 -13.42 17.53
CA MET A 58 -1.38 -12.97 16.48
C MET A 58 -2.27 -11.86 17.02
N VAL A 59 -2.16 -10.65 16.46
CA VAL A 59 -2.97 -9.50 16.89
C VAL A 59 -4.16 -9.39 15.95
N PRO A 60 -5.39 -9.60 16.46
CA PRO A 60 -6.56 -9.47 15.60
C PRO A 60 -6.85 -8.02 15.30
N PHE A 61 -7.15 -7.72 14.05
CA PHE A 61 -7.64 -6.40 13.66
C PHE A 61 -9.16 -6.37 13.72
N SER A 62 -9.72 -5.23 14.12
CA SER A 62 -11.15 -5.01 13.93
C SER A 62 -11.44 -4.87 12.44
N ALA A 63 -12.73 -5.01 12.07
CA ALA A 63 -13.12 -4.82 10.68
C ALA A 63 -12.77 -3.41 10.19
N ALA A 64 -12.95 -2.40 11.05
CA ALA A 64 -12.62 -1.02 10.71
C ALA A 64 -11.10 -0.83 10.52
N GLU A 65 -10.28 -1.44 11.37
CA GLU A 65 -8.84 -1.36 11.25
C GLU A 65 -8.36 -2.03 9.97
N LEU A 66 -8.89 -3.19 9.65
CA LEU A 66 -8.52 -3.90 8.42
C LEU A 66 -8.92 -3.09 7.19
N ALA A 67 -10.14 -2.52 7.19
CA ALA A 67 -10.59 -1.70 6.09
C ALA A 67 -9.72 -0.46 5.90
N ALA A 68 -9.30 0.18 7.00
CA ALA A 68 -8.43 1.35 6.94
C ALA A 68 -7.05 0.99 6.39
N LEU A 69 -6.51 -0.15 6.79
CA LEU A 69 -5.22 -0.62 6.30
C LEU A 69 -5.27 -0.93 4.81
N GLU A 70 -6.34 -1.59 4.36
CA GLU A 70 -6.53 -1.89 2.95
C GLU A 70 -6.72 -0.61 2.13
N ASP A 71 -7.48 0.35 2.66
CA ASP A 71 -7.64 1.63 1.99
C ASP A 71 -6.30 2.33 1.79
N ALA A 72 -5.48 2.37 2.84
CA ALA A 72 -4.15 2.98 2.74
C ALA A 72 -3.30 2.30 1.66
N MET A 73 -3.23 0.99 1.69
CA MET A 73 -2.47 0.22 0.70
C MET A 73 -2.95 0.52 -0.71
N ASN A 74 -4.26 0.48 -0.93
CA ASN A 74 -4.83 0.67 -2.26
C ASN A 74 -4.65 2.10 -2.77
N ARG A 75 -4.76 3.11 -1.89
CA ARG A 75 -4.48 4.50 -2.31
C ARG A 75 -3.04 4.66 -2.78
N TRP A 76 -2.08 4.06 -2.06
CA TRP A 76 -0.68 4.11 -2.49
C TRP A 76 -0.42 3.31 -3.76
N LEU A 77 -1.10 2.19 -3.98
CA LEU A 77 -1.00 1.47 -5.24
C LEU A 77 -1.52 2.32 -6.40
N GLU A 78 -2.56 3.10 -6.18
CA GLU A 78 -3.04 4.06 -7.17
C GLU A 78 -2.03 5.17 -7.43
N CYS A 79 -1.36 5.64 -6.39
CA CYS A 79 -0.26 6.60 -6.56
C CYS A 79 0.86 6.01 -7.41
N TYR A 80 1.22 4.77 -7.14
CA TYR A 80 2.25 4.06 -7.89
C TYR A 80 1.89 3.96 -9.38
N THR A 81 0.70 3.48 -9.71
CA THR A 81 0.30 3.33 -11.11
C THR A 81 0.23 4.67 -11.81
N ARG A 82 -0.23 5.71 -11.10
CA ARG A 82 -0.33 7.03 -11.67
C ARG A 82 1.02 7.63 -12.03
N CYS A 83 2.05 7.34 -11.24
CA CYS A 83 3.42 7.75 -11.55
C CYS A 83 3.92 7.12 -12.85
N HIS A 84 3.32 6.02 -13.28
CA HIS A 84 3.64 5.35 -14.55
C HIS A 84 2.61 5.66 -15.65
N GLY A 85 1.77 6.67 -15.42
CA GLY A 85 0.80 7.12 -16.42
C GLY A 85 -0.42 6.23 -16.56
N VAL A 86 -0.69 5.39 -15.58
CA VAL A 86 -1.83 4.46 -15.60
C VAL A 86 -2.83 4.85 -14.53
N GLU A 87 -4.09 5.05 -14.94
CA GLU A 87 -5.18 5.18 -13.99
C GLU A 87 -5.66 3.79 -13.60
N PHE A 88 -5.75 3.55 -12.31
CA PHE A 88 -6.08 2.24 -11.79
C PHE A 88 -6.92 2.39 -10.53
N ASP A 89 -8.05 1.68 -10.48
CA ASP A 89 -8.89 1.66 -9.29
C ASP A 89 -8.52 0.41 -8.50
N SER A 90 -7.74 0.62 -7.44
CA SER A 90 -7.15 -0.47 -6.66
C SER A 90 -8.09 -0.92 -5.56
N GLN A 91 -8.43 -2.21 -5.55
CA GLN A 91 -9.33 -2.80 -4.56
C GLN A 91 -8.84 -4.17 -4.11
N PHE A 92 -7.55 -4.28 -3.81
CA PHE A 92 -6.97 -5.53 -3.34
C PHE A 92 -7.11 -5.67 -1.83
N THR A 93 -7.09 -6.92 -1.35
CA THR A 93 -7.02 -7.15 0.08
C THR A 93 -5.56 -7.11 0.54
N VAL A 94 -5.34 -6.68 1.77
CA VAL A 94 -3.99 -6.68 2.33
C VAL A 94 -3.48 -8.11 2.50
N ARG A 95 -4.40 -9.07 2.70
CA ARG A 95 -4.05 -10.48 2.83
C ARG A 95 -3.41 -11.02 1.55
N GLU A 96 -4.02 -10.77 0.38
CA GLU A 96 -3.44 -11.25 -0.87
C GLU A 96 -2.12 -10.56 -1.18
N ALA A 97 -1.99 -9.28 -0.86
CA ALA A 97 -0.74 -8.56 -1.01
C ALA A 97 0.35 -9.13 -0.10
N ALA A 98 -0.02 -9.46 1.15
CA ALA A 98 0.92 -10.05 2.10
C ALA A 98 1.39 -11.43 1.64
N GLU A 99 0.50 -12.23 1.07
CA GLU A 99 0.87 -13.53 0.53
C GLU A 99 1.90 -13.39 -0.60
N LEU A 100 1.71 -12.42 -1.48
CA LEU A 100 2.68 -12.14 -2.53
C LEU A 100 4.00 -11.64 -1.98
N LEU A 101 3.98 -10.82 -0.94
CA LEU A 101 5.21 -10.32 -0.32
C LEU A 101 6.01 -11.47 0.31
N VAL A 102 5.34 -12.39 0.99
CA VAL A 102 6.00 -13.54 1.58
C VAL A 102 6.61 -14.44 0.50
N GLN A 103 5.93 -14.60 -0.64
CA GLN A 103 6.41 -15.43 -1.75
C GLN A 103 7.58 -14.78 -2.49
N THR A 104 7.47 -13.50 -2.80
CA THR A 104 8.44 -12.80 -3.63
C THR A 104 9.56 -12.15 -2.82
N ARG A 105 9.26 -11.77 -1.58
CA ARG A 105 10.15 -11.01 -0.70
C ARG A 105 10.61 -9.68 -1.32
N ASN A 106 9.77 -9.14 -2.19
CA ASN A 106 10.11 -7.95 -2.95
C ASN A 106 8.86 -7.11 -3.18
N VAL A 107 8.85 -5.91 -2.58
CA VAL A 107 7.69 -5.00 -2.66
C VAL A 107 7.44 -4.56 -4.11
N ASP A 108 8.49 -4.37 -4.89
CA ASP A 108 8.33 -3.99 -6.31
C ASP A 108 7.60 -5.09 -7.08
N ASP A 109 7.93 -6.34 -6.82
CA ASP A 109 7.24 -7.47 -7.45
C ASP A 109 5.77 -7.53 -7.04
N VAL A 110 5.48 -7.25 -5.78
CA VAL A 110 4.09 -7.21 -5.30
C VAL A 110 3.30 -6.14 -6.06
N GLY A 111 3.85 -4.95 -6.18
CA GLY A 111 3.20 -3.87 -6.92
C GLY A 111 2.95 -4.24 -8.36
N GLN A 112 3.93 -4.81 -9.02
CA GLN A 112 3.80 -5.24 -10.41
C GLN A 112 2.77 -6.37 -10.58
N LEU A 113 2.80 -7.36 -9.70
CA LEU A 113 1.87 -8.49 -9.79
C LEU A 113 0.42 -8.07 -9.54
N LEU A 114 0.20 -7.17 -8.58
CA LEU A 114 -1.16 -6.70 -8.27
C LEU A 114 -1.70 -5.78 -9.36
N THR A 115 -0.90 -4.85 -9.82
CA THR A 115 -1.40 -3.80 -10.73
C THR A 115 -1.14 -4.09 -12.19
N GLY A 116 -0.23 -4.98 -12.52
CA GLY A 116 0.22 -5.22 -13.89
C GLY A 116 1.15 -4.14 -14.41
N VAL A 117 1.54 -3.18 -13.58
CA VAL A 117 2.40 -2.07 -13.99
C VAL A 117 3.82 -2.33 -13.47
N PRO A 118 4.82 -2.47 -14.38
CA PRO A 118 6.19 -2.72 -13.94
C PRO A 118 6.78 -1.50 -13.26
N SER A 119 7.60 -1.74 -12.25
CA SER A 119 8.23 -0.68 -11.46
C SER A 119 9.31 0.07 -12.23
N ARG A 120 9.76 -0.49 -13.36
CA ARG A 120 10.72 0.16 -14.25
C ARG A 120 10.21 0.14 -15.67
N ALA A 121 10.39 1.24 -16.32
CA ALA A 121 10.04 1.36 -17.73
C ALA A 121 10.97 0.52 -18.62
#